data_823bfb3b77e723185ee67c4e167af216
#
_entry.id   823bfb3b77e723185ee67c4e167af216
#
_cell.length_a   1.000
_cell.length_b   1.000
_cell.length_c   1.000
_cell.angle_alpha   90.00
_cell.angle_beta   90.00
_cell.angle_gamma   90.00
#
_symmetry.space_group_name_H-M   'P 1'
#
loop_
_entity.id
_entity.type
_entity.pdbx_description
1 polymer ?
#
loop_
_entity_poly.entity_id
_entity_poly.type
_entity_poly.pdbx_seq_one_letter_code
_entity_poly.pdbx_strand_id
1 'polypeptide(L)'
;MARIAGIDLPKDKRIEIGLTYIYGIGRKTAKDILEKTGVNPDVRVKDLTDADEQKLRDAIDEYVVEGDLRRQTALDIKRLTEIGCYRGLRHRKGLPVRGQRSKTNARTRKGPKKNIANKKK
;
A
#
# COMPACT_ATOMS: atom_id res chain seq x y z
N MET A 1 15.69 -0.75 16.94
CA MET A 1 14.59 -1.10 16.04
C MET A 1 14.70 -0.28 14.76
N ALA A 2 14.66 -0.93 13.61
CA ALA A 2 14.80 -0.22 12.34
C ALA A 2 13.54 0.55 12.01
N ARG A 3 13.68 1.82 11.65
CA ARG A 3 12.56 2.67 11.26
C ARG A 3 12.85 3.28 9.90
N ILE A 4 12.00 2.98 8.92
CA ILE A 4 12.16 3.44 7.54
C ILE A 4 10.83 4.02 7.07
N ALA A 5 10.89 5.17 6.41
CA ALA A 5 9.69 5.86 5.91
C ALA A 5 8.65 6.12 7.01
N GLY A 6 9.11 6.32 8.24
CA GLY A 6 8.25 6.55 9.39
C GLY A 6 7.61 5.30 9.98
N ILE A 7 7.97 4.13 9.49
CA ILE A 7 7.38 2.85 9.93
C ILE A 7 8.42 2.03 10.68
N ASP A 8 8.05 1.52 11.85
CA ASP A 8 8.89 0.61 12.61
C ASP A 8 8.79 -0.79 12.01
N LEU A 9 9.92 -1.33 11.56
CA LEU A 9 9.94 -2.64 10.95
C LEU A 9 9.99 -3.73 12.02
N PRO A 10 9.31 -4.89 11.79
CA PRO A 10 9.34 -5.99 12.75
C PRO A 10 10.74 -6.59 12.86
N LYS A 11 11.24 -6.73 14.09
CA LYS A 11 12.61 -7.20 14.35
C LYS A 11 12.86 -8.63 13.90
N ASP A 12 11.87 -9.50 14.06
CA ASP A 12 12.03 -10.93 13.87
C ASP A 12 11.87 -11.39 12.42
N LYS A 13 11.48 -10.48 11.54
CA LYS A 13 11.25 -10.82 10.13
C LYS A 13 12.51 -10.58 9.32
N ARG A 14 12.67 -11.34 8.22
CA ARG A 14 13.74 -11.06 7.25
C ARG A 14 13.51 -9.69 6.66
N ILE A 15 14.58 -9.02 6.26
CA ILE A 15 14.45 -7.66 5.71
C ILE A 15 13.55 -7.63 4.47
N GLU A 16 13.57 -8.67 3.64
CA GLU A 16 12.69 -8.76 2.48
C GLU A 16 11.23 -8.67 2.88
N ILE A 17 10.83 -9.36 3.93
CA ILE A 17 9.46 -9.36 4.41
C ILE A 17 9.18 -8.08 5.23
N GLY A 18 10.15 -7.62 6.00
CA GLY A 18 10.02 -6.40 6.79
C GLY A 18 9.70 -5.18 5.93
N LEU A 19 10.34 -5.05 4.78
CA LEU A 19 10.09 -3.93 3.89
C LEU A 19 8.67 -3.91 3.35
N THR A 20 8.00 -5.05 3.25
CA THR A 20 6.62 -5.10 2.76
C THR A 20 5.61 -4.49 3.75
N TYR A 21 6.02 -4.20 4.98
CA TYR A 21 5.18 -3.51 5.95
C TYR A 21 5.03 -2.02 5.62
N ILE A 22 5.85 -1.51 4.71
CA ILE A 22 5.74 -0.13 4.25
C ILE A 22 4.68 -0.08 3.16
N TYR A 23 3.71 0.82 3.29
CA TYR A 23 2.65 0.97 2.30
C TYR A 23 3.24 1.37 0.94
N GLY A 24 2.97 0.60 -0.07
CA GLY A 24 3.49 0.83 -1.42
C GLY A 24 4.66 -0.07 -1.80
N ILE A 25 5.21 -0.85 -0.85
CA ILE A 25 6.28 -1.79 -1.12
C ILE A 25 5.76 -3.21 -0.98
N GLY A 26 5.72 -3.94 -2.09
CA GLY A 26 5.38 -5.35 -2.10
C GLY A 26 6.66 -6.20 -2.15
N ARG A 27 6.48 -7.51 -2.28
CA ARG A 27 7.62 -8.44 -2.26
C ARG A 27 8.59 -8.20 -3.41
N LYS A 28 8.10 -7.93 -4.60
CA LYS A 28 8.97 -7.67 -5.75
C LYS A 28 9.75 -6.38 -5.58
N THR A 29 9.09 -5.31 -5.16
CA THR A 29 9.75 -4.03 -4.92
C THR A 29 10.81 -4.17 -3.83
N ALA A 30 10.51 -4.92 -2.78
CA ALA A 30 11.49 -5.20 -1.72
C ALA A 30 12.71 -5.92 -2.26
N LYS A 31 12.54 -6.91 -3.12
CA LYS A 31 13.64 -7.61 -3.76
C LYS A 31 14.50 -6.67 -4.61
N ASP A 32 13.85 -5.83 -5.41
CA ASP A 32 14.54 -4.87 -6.27
C ASP A 32 15.38 -3.89 -5.44
N ILE A 33 14.83 -3.42 -4.33
CA ILE A 33 15.53 -2.52 -3.42
C ILE A 33 16.75 -3.19 -2.82
N LEU A 34 16.61 -4.44 -2.39
CA LEU A 34 17.71 -5.20 -1.77
C LEU A 34 18.81 -5.50 -2.76
N GLU A 35 18.48 -5.82 -4.00
CA GLU A 35 19.48 -6.02 -5.06
C GLU A 35 20.25 -4.73 -5.33
N LYS A 36 19.53 -3.62 -5.39
CA LYS A 36 20.11 -2.32 -5.70
C LYS A 36 21.07 -1.85 -4.60
N THR A 37 20.75 -2.16 -3.36
CA THR A 37 21.57 -1.76 -2.21
C THR A 37 22.63 -2.79 -1.83
N GLY A 38 22.52 -4.02 -2.36
CA GLY A 38 23.45 -5.09 -2.03
C GLY A 38 23.24 -5.72 -0.66
N VAL A 39 22.11 -5.47 -0.03
CA VAL A 39 21.80 -6.07 1.27
C VAL A 39 21.27 -7.49 1.07
N ASN A 40 21.74 -8.43 1.90
CA ASN A 40 21.27 -9.81 1.84
C ASN A 40 19.79 -9.88 2.29
N PRO A 41 18.89 -10.40 1.44
CA PRO A 41 17.46 -10.46 1.79
C PRO A 41 17.12 -11.36 2.97
N ASP A 42 18.01 -12.29 3.33
CA ASP A 42 17.75 -13.22 4.42
C ASP A 42 18.15 -12.69 5.80
N VAL A 43 18.76 -11.51 5.86
CA VAL A 43 19.15 -10.88 7.13
C VAL A 43 17.88 -10.44 7.88
N ARG A 44 17.84 -10.72 9.18
CA ARG A 44 16.73 -10.25 10.02
C ARG A 44 16.84 -8.74 10.24
N VAL A 45 15.71 -8.09 10.41
CA VAL A 45 15.69 -6.64 10.63
C VAL A 45 16.56 -6.24 11.83
N LYS A 46 16.54 -7.03 12.89
CA LYS A 46 17.32 -6.76 14.09
C LYS A 46 18.83 -6.84 13.87
N ASP A 47 19.25 -7.55 12.83
CA ASP A 47 20.67 -7.77 12.53
C ASP A 47 21.24 -6.76 11.52
N LEU A 48 20.43 -5.80 11.08
CA LEU A 48 20.89 -4.77 10.15
C LEU A 48 21.87 -3.81 10.81
N THR A 49 22.91 -3.43 10.05
CA THR A 49 23.83 -2.38 10.51
C THR A 49 23.25 -1.02 10.16
N ASP A 50 23.74 0.04 10.81
CA ASP A 50 23.33 1.41 10.52
C ASP A 50 23.61 1.79 9.07
N ALA A 51 24.71 1.31 8.50
CA ALA A 51 25.06 1.55 7.11
C ALA A 51 24.03 0.91 6.17
N ASP A 52 23.59 -0.31 6.48
CA ASP A 52 22.56 -1.00 5.69
C ASP A 52 21.23 -0.25 5.77
N GLU A 53 20.85 0.20 6.97
CA GLU A 53 19.62 0.97 7.13
C GLU A 53 19.65 2.26 6.32
N GLN A 54 20.80 2.95 6.29
CA GLN A 54 20.94 4.18 5.53
C GLN A 54 20.82 3.93 4.02
N LYS A 55 21.43 2.85 3.54
CA LYS A 55 21.32 2.47 2.13
C LYS A 55 19.87 2.18 1.75
N LEU A 56 19.14 1.49 2.63
CA LEU A 56 17.73 1.17 2.39
C LEU A 56 16.87 2.44 2.39
N ARG A 57 17.10 3.37 3.31
CA ARG A 57 16.39 4.64 3.35
C ARG A 57 16.60 5.42 2.06
N ASP A 58 17.85 5.51 1.60
CA ASP A 58 18.19 6.25 0.39
C ASP A 58 17.52 5.62 -0.84
N ALA A 59 17.50 4.31 -0.93
CA ALA A 59 16.85 3.61 -2.04
C ALA A 59 15.34 3.79 -2.02
N ILE A 60 14.73 3.76 -0.84
CA ILE A 60 13.28 3.91 -0.69
C ILE A 60 12.82 5.33 -0.98
N ASP A 61 13.68 6.32 -0.77
CA ASP A 61 13.35 7.71 -1.10
C ASP A 61 13.05 7.92 -2.59
N GLU A 62 13.50 7.03 -3.46
CA GLU A 62 13.19 7.08 -4.89
C GLU A 62 11.76 6.61 -5.20
N TYR A 63 11.08 6.00 -4.25
CA TYR A 63 9.73 5.47 -4.43
C TYR A 63 8.71 6.33 -3.71
N VAL A 64 7.49 6.37 -4.26
CA VAL A 64 6.37 7.02 -3.58
C VAL A 64 5.75 6.00 -2.64
N VAL A 65 5.86 6.22 -1.34
CA VAL A 65 5.38 5.26 -0.32
C VAL A 65 4.64 5.98 0.79
N GLU A 66 3.92 5.22 1.61
CA GLU A 66 3.20 5.67 2.80
C GLU A 66 2.32 6.89 2.54
N GLY A 67 2.44 7.94 3.34
CA GLY A 67 1.61 9.13 3.22
C GLY A 67 1.63 9.77 1.85
N ASP A 68 2.79 9.82 1.20
CA ASP A 68 2.92 10.38 -0.14
C ASP A 68 2.15 9.55 -1.16
N LEU A 69 2.20 8.22 -1.04
CA LEU A 69 1.46 7.33 -1.93
C LEU A 69 -0.05 7.46 -1.70
N ARG A 70 -0.47 7.52 -0.45
CA ARG A 70 -1.89 7.70 -0.12
C ARG A 70 -2.43 9.01 -0.69
N ARG A 71 -1.64 10.08 -0.57
CA ARG A 71 -2.02 11.38 -1.13
C ARG A 71 -2.09 11.32 -2.65
N GLN A 72 -1.11 10.67 -3.29
CA GLN A 72 -1.09 10.51 -4.74
C GLN A 72 -2.33 9.75 -5.23
N THR A 73 -2.68 8.66 -4.56
CA THR A 73 -3.87 7.87 -4.90
C THR A 73 -5.14 8.69 -4.76
N ALA A 74 -5.26 9.45 -3.67
CA ALA A 74 -6.42 10.30 -3.45
C ALA A 74 -6.55 11.37 -4.53
N LEU A 75 -5.43 11.98 -4.94
CA LEU A 75 -5.42 12.97 -6.01
C LEU A 75 -5.81 12.37 -7.34
N ASP A 76 -5.32 11.15 -7.63
CA ASP A 76 -5.65 10.45 -8.87
C ASP A 76 -7.14 10.14 -8.95
N ILE A 77 -7.74 9.69 -7.85
CA ILE A 77 -9.16 9.40 -7.78
C ILE A 77 -9.96 10.69 -7.95
N LYS A 78 -9.55 11.75 -7.30
CA LYS A 78 -10.19 13.06 -7.42
C LYS A 78 -10.16 13.54 -8.86
N ARG A 79 -9.03 13.39 -9.54
CA ARG A 79 -8.89 13.77 -10.94
C ARG A 79 -9.86 12.99 -11.82
N LEU A 80 -9.95 11.67 -11.63
CA LEU A 80 -10.87 10.83 -12.39
C LEU A 80 -12.32 11.28 -12.17
N THR A 81 -12.67 11.62 -10.95
CA THR A 81 -14.02 12.10 -10.60
C THR A 81 -14.30 13.45 -11.27
N GLU A 82 -13.35 14.36 -11.27
CA GLU A 82 -13.52 15.69 -11.87
C GLU A 82 -13.64 15.64 -13.39
N ILE A 83 -12.89 14.73 -14.03
CA ILE A 83 -12.98 14.53 -15.49
C ILE A 83 -14.34 13.98 -15.89
N GLY A 84 -15.03 13.26 -14.98
CA GLY A 84 -16.33 12.69 -15.25
C GLY A 84 -16.28 11.41 -16.08
N CYS A 85 -15.15 10.73 -16.13
CA CYS A 85 -15.04 9.46 -16.83
C CYS A 85 -15.76 8.34 -16.08
N TYR A 86 -15.97 7.20 -16.75
CA TYR A 86 -16.67 6.07 -16.15
C TYR A 86 -16.00 5.62 -14.84
N ARG A 87 -14.67 5.49 -14.83
CA ARG A 87 -13.97 5.09 -13.60
C ARG A 87 -14.19 6.08 -12.46
N GLY A 88 -14.20 7.38 -12.75
CA GLY A 88 -14.47 8.40 -11.75
C GLY A 88 -15.87 8.30 -11.17
N LEU A 89 -16.85 8.02 -12.02
CA LEU A 89 -18.23 7.82 -11.57
C LEU A 89 -18.35 6.63 -10.63
N ARG A 90 -17.65 5.52 -10.94
CA ARG A 90 -17.64 4.33 -10.08
C ARG A 90 -17.03 4.65 -8.71
N HIS A 91 -15.94 5.41 -8.67
CA HIS A 91 -15.34 5.85 -7.41
C HIS A 91 -16.28 6.74 -6.60
N ARG A 92 -16.95 7.67 -7.27
CA ARG A 92 -17.91 8.56 -6.62
C ARG A 92 -19.03 7.78 -5.94
N LYS A 93 -19.52 6.74 -6.61
CA LYS A 93 -20.63 5.94 -6.11
C LYS A 93 -20.19 4.83 -5.15
N GLY A 94 -18.88 4.65 -4.95
CA GLY A 94 -18.37 3.58 -4.10
C GLY A 94 -18.58 2.19 -4.68
N LEU A 95 -18.57 2.06 -6.00
CA LEU A 95 -18.81 0.80 -6.69
C LEU A 95 -17.51 0.24 -7.28
N PRO A 96 -17.47 -1.08 -7.59
CA PRO A 96 -16.29 -1.67 -8.22
C PRO A 96 -15.96 -0.98 -9.54
N VAL A 97 -14.67 -0.79 -9.81
CA VAL A 97 -14.18 0.02 -10.93
C VAL A 97 -13.74 -0.83 -12.10
N ARG A 98 -13.37 -2.09 -11.88
CA ARG A 98 -12.75 -2.94 -12.91
C ARG A 98 -13.73 -3.90 -13.59
N GLY A 99 -14.99 -3.49 -13.76
CA GLY A 99 -15.98 -4.30 -14.46
C GLY A 99 -16.54 -5.47 -13.68
N GLN A 100 -16.31 -5.50 -12.38
CA GLN A 100 -16.82 -6.57 -11.53
C GLN A 100 -18.34 -6.43 -11.35
N ARG A 101 -18.96 -7.56 -11.06
CA ARG A 101 -20.38 -7.58 -10.76
C ARG A 101 -20.65 -6.82 -9.45
N SER A 102 -21.60 -5.90 -9.49
CA SER A 102 -21.97 -5.13 -8.30
C SER A 102 -23.21 -5.66 -7.58
N LYS A 103 -23.93 -6.57 -8.21
CA LYS A 103 -25.19 -7.11 -7.69
C LYS A 103 -24.99 -7.99 -6.46
N THR A 104 -23.86 -8.68 -6.37
CA THR A 104 -23.62 -9.65 -5.28
C THR A 104 -22.47 -9.21 -4.38
N ASN A 105 -21.32 -9.76 -4.49
CA ASN A 105 -20.26 -9.78 -3.49
C ASN A 105 -19.30 -8.57 -3.44
N ALA A 106 -19.61 -7.45 -4.00
CA ALA A 106 -18.67 -6.32 -4.06
C ALA A 106 -18.54 -5.58 -2.71
N ARG A 107 -18.26 -6.33 -1.64
CA ARG A 107 -18.23 -5.76 -0.28
C ARG A 107 -17.03 -4.87 0.01
N THR A 108 -15.89 -5.13 -0.60
CA THR A 108 -14.69 -4.29 -0.41
C THR A 108 -14.95 -2.84 -0.76
N ARG A 109 -15.66 -2.59 -1.84
CA ARG A 109 -15.99 -1.22 -2.26
C ARG A 109 -17.23 -0.69 -1.59
N LYS A 110 -18.25 -1.52 -1.44
CA LYS A 110 -19.54 -1.12 -0.86
C LYS A 110 -19.51 -1.05 0.65
N GLY A 111 -18.54 -1.71 1.28
CA GLY A 111 -18.48 -1.83 2.72
C GLY A 111 -19.36 -2.96 3.24
N PRO A 112 -19.50 -3.08 4.57
CA PRO A 112 -20.30 -4.15 5.18
C PRO A 112 -21.75 -4.07 4.72
N LYS A 113 -22.39 -5.23 4.71
CA LYS A 113 -23.79 -5.33 4.32
C LYS A 113 -24.67 -4.58 5.33
N LYS A 114 -25.50 -3.70 4.85
CA LYS A 114 -26.40 -2.92 5.71
C LYS A 114 -27.59 -3.77 6.14
N ASN A 115 -27.99 -3.60 7.39
CA ASN A 115 -29.17 -4.31 7.91
C ASN A 115 -30.42 -3.51 7.53
N ILE A 116 -31.04 -3.92 6.44
CA ILE A 116 -32.21 -3.25 5.90
C ILE A 116 -33.48 -3.55 6.69
N ALA A 117 -33.53 -4.70 7.35
CA ALA A 117 -34.71 -5.12 8.10
C ALA A 117 -35.10 -4.15 9.20
N ASN A 118 -34.19 -3.40 9.71
CA ASN A 118 -34.45 -2.40 10.76
C ASN A 118 -35.15 -1.15 10.23
N LYS A 119 -35.29 -1.07 8.99
CA LYS A 119 -36.00 0.05 8.42
C LYS A 119 -37.45 -0.24 8.25
N LYS A 120 -37.68 -0.85 8.50
CA LYS A 120 -38.66 -1.15 8.20
C LYS A 120 -39.45 -1.30 7.87
N LYS A 121 -39.39 -1.41 7.72
CA LYS A 121 -40.02 -1.69 7.20
C LYS A 121 -41.05 -1.73 7.41
#